data_6a60dc4bffa3eb3e2548dc59994bea69
#
_entry.id   6a60dc4bffa3eb3e2548dc59994bea69
#
_cell.length_a   1.000
_cell.length_b   1.000
_cell.length_c   1.000
_cell.angle_alpha   90.00
_cell.angle_beta   90.00
_cell.angle_gamma   90.00
#
_symmetry.space_group_name_H-M   'P 1'
#
loop_
_entity.id
_entity.type
_entity.pdbx_description
1 polymer ?
#
loop_
_entity_poly.entity_id
_entity_poly.type
_entity_poly.pdbx_seq_one_letter_code
_entity_poly.pdbx_strand_id
1 'polypeptide(L)'
;MSAPAITMPATGAVKKGVSLRQSRRWALIASYVFLVMFAIFFLLPPYYMIVTAFKSDAEMARLATNPWLIVDGATLDQFKILLTQTDFLIFFKNTVIVTVCVVAITMVVSVLAAFSLGRMQFWGSSLLATGIFLTYLVPDTLLFIPMFQIVKSIGLLNSYWGMVLVYPTLTVPFCTWIMIGYFQSIPKELDEAALIDGAGHLQMLLKIFIPVALPGIIAATIFAFTVSWAAFVYPMAFLYSSDQQVLTVGTVTSLIRGDVYKWGMLMAGALLAAAPPLVIYAFLMDYYIAGLTAGATKG
;
A
#
# COMPACT_ATOMS: atom_id res chain seq x y z
N MET A 1 5.56 76.60 -43.77
CA MET A 1 4.83 75.53 -43.02
C MET A 1 5.84 74.46 -42.65
N SER A 2 6.33 74.49 -41.37
CA SER A 2 7.34 73.59 -40.82
C SER A 2 6.62 72.44 -40.14
N ALA A 3 6.99 71.21 -40.51
CA ALA A 3 6.49 69.95 -39.90
C ALA A 3 7.02 69.76 -38.47
N PRO A 4 6.21 69.29 -37.53
CA PRO A 4 6.68 69.01 -36.16
C PRO A 4 7.53 67.75 -36.08
N ALA A 5 8.64 67.84 -35.36
CA ALA A 5 9.55 66.74 -35.06
C ALA A 5 8.86 65.72 -34.10
N ILE A 6 8.78 64.48 -34.51
CA ILE A 6 8.30 63.33 -33.68
C ILE A 6 9.46 62.88 -32.76
N THR A 7 9.35 63.22 -31.48
CA THR A 7 10.28 62.69 -30.43
C THR A 7 9.88 61.28 -30.09
N MET A 8 10.74 60.31 -30.38
CA MET A 8 10.61 58.92 -29.93
C MET A 8 10.84 58.83 -28.40
N PRO A 9 10.01 58.09 -27.66
CA PRO A 9 10.23 57.88 -26.24
C PRO A 9 11.49 57.02 -26.01
N ALA A 10 12.27 57.40 -24.99
CA ALA A 10 13.47 56.73 -24.57
C ALA A 10 13.19 55.23 -24.28
N THR A 11 13.98 54.37 -24.90
CA THR A 11 13.99 52.91 -24.67
C THR A 11 14.23 52.62 -23.17
N GLY A 12 13.14 52.15 -22.51
CA GLY A 12 13.20 51.69 -21.12
C GLY A 12 14.30 50.64 -20.95
N ALA A 13 15.10 50.77 -19.91
CA ALA A 13 16.16 49.87 -19.54
C ALA A 13 15.62 48.42 -19.42
N VAL A 14 16.04 47.54 -20.33
CA VAL A 14 15.77 46.10 -20.27
C VAL A 14 16.39 45.58 -18.97
N LYS A 15 15.58 45.27 -17.98
CA LYS A 15 16.02 44.58 -16.77
C LYS A 15 16.75 43.29 -17.23
N LYS A 16 18.03 43.16 -16.88
CA LYS A 16 18.84 41.96 -17.13
C LYS A 16 18.11 40.77 -16.50
N GLY A 17 17.32 40.04 -17.28
CA GLY A 17 16.68 38.80 -16.87
C GLY A 17 17.74 37.77 -16.49
N VAL A 18 17.56 37.09 -15.39
CA VAL A 18 18.37 35.94 -14.98
C VAL A 18 18.43 34.98 -16.17
N SER A 19 19.64 34.57 -16.61
CA SER A 19 19.77 33.73 -17.78
C SER A 19 18.97 32.43 -17.53
N LEU A 20 18.25 31.91 -18.54
CA LEU A 20 17.44 30.69 -18.43
C LEU A 20 18.23 29.50 -17.84
N ARG A 21 19.55 29.43 -18.14
CA ARG A 21 20.47 28.44 -17.55
C ARG A 21 20.66 28.66 -16.05
N GLN A 22 20.74 29.89 -15.59
CA GLN A 22 20.96 30.22 -14.19
C GLN A 22 19.67 29.99 -13.38
N SER A 23 18.51 30.36 -13.91
CA SER A 23 17.21 30.06 -13.35
C SER A 23 16.98 28.56 -13.20
N ARG A 24 17.31 27.76 -14.23
CA ARG A 24 17.22 26.30 -14.19
C ARG A 24 18.14 25.67 -13.14
N ARG A 25 19.37 26.20 -12.96
CA ARG A 25 20.31 25.71 -11.92
C ARG A 25 19.74 25.99 -10.52
N TRP A 26 19.24 27.20 -10.26
CA TRP A 26 18.64 27.51 -8.97
C TRP A 26 17.38 26.70 -8.69
N ALA A 27 16.54 26.47 -9.70
CA ALA A 27 15.37 25.58 -9.56
C ALA A 27 15.79 24.13 -9.23
N LEU A 28 16.83 23.58 -9.86
CA LEU A 28 17.36 22.26 -9.54
C LEU A 28 17.92 22.20 -8.11
N ILE A 29 18.74 23.21 -7.71
CA ILE A 29 19.26 23.26 -6.33
C ILE A 29 18.13 23.32 -5.32
N ALA A 30 17.14 24.19 -5.54
CA ALA A 30 15.97 24.30 -4.66
C ALA A 30 15.19 22.98 -4.59
N SER A 31 15.01 22.28 -5.72
CA SER A 31 14.37 20.96 -5.77
C SER A 31 15.14 19.91 -4.99
N TYR A 32 16.47 19.86 -5.13
CA TYR A 32 17.29 18.91 -4.37
C TYR A 32 17.29 19.22 -2.87
N VAL A 33 17.38 20.50 -2.48
CA VAL A 33 17.28 20.91 -1.07
C VAL A 33 15.92 20.49 -0.49
N PHE A 34 14.85 20.73 -1.22
CA PHE A 34 13.50 20.33 -0.81
C PHE A 34 13.41 18.81 -0.68
N LEU A 35 13.90 18.04 -1.66
CA LEU A 35 13.90 16.58 -1.62
C LEU A 35 14.71 16.03 -0.44
N VAL A 36 15.88 16.61 -0.15
CA VAL A 36 16.71 16.18 0.99
C VAL A 36 16.00 16.49 2.31
N MET A 37 15.43 17.69 2.48
CA MET A 37 14.66 18.02 3.70
C MET A 37 13.47 17.10 3.86
N PHE A 38 12.74 16.83 2.77
CA PHE A 38 11.62 15.91 2.75
C PHE A 38 12.06 14.48 3.12
N ALA A 39 13.16 13.98 2.54
CA ALA A 39 13.70 12.67 2.86
C ALA A 39 14.11 12.57 4.33
N ILE A 40 14.81 13.57 4.87
CA ILE A 40 15.17 13.60 6.30
C ILE A 40 13.92 13.55 7.18
N PHE A 41 12.91 14.36 6.87
CA PHE A 41 11.66 14.40 7.64
C PHE A 41 10.96 13.03 7.68
N PHE A 42 10.88 12.33 6.52
CA PHE A 42 10.23 11.02 6.45
C PHE A 42 11.09 9.88 7.00
N LEU A 43 12.43 10.03 7.01
CA LEU A 43 13.33 9.03 7.58
C LEU A 43 13.51 9.17 9.10
N LEU A 44 13.13 10.29 9.70
CA LEU A 44 13.21 10.49 11.15
C LEU A 44 12.45 9.43 11.97
N PRO A 45 11.16 9.12 11.71
CA PRO A 45 10.45 8.10 12.45
C PRO A 45 11.07 6.69 12.30
N PRO A 46 11.40 6.17 11.10
CA PRO A 46 12.10 4.90 10.97
C PRO A 46 13.46 4.88 11.68
N TYR A 47 14.23 5.96 11.59
CA TYR A 47 15.49 6.10 12.32
C TYR A 47 15.29 5.96 13.83
N TYR A 48 14.32 6.68 14.39
CA TYR A 48 13.99 6.59 15.81
C TYR A 48 13.56 5.18 16.23
N MET A 49 12.77 4.51 15.38
CA MET A 49 12.37 3.10 15.59
C MET A 49 13.60 2.19 15.67
N ILE A 50 14.55 2.33 14.73
CA ILE A 50 15.78 1.54 14.72
C ILE A 50 16.59 1.80 15.98
N VAL A 51 16.87 3.07 16.29
CA VAL A 51 17.65 3.42 17.48
C VAL A 51 17.03 2.86 18.75
N THR A 52 15.71 3.01 18.92
CA THR A 52 15.00 2.54 20.12
C THR A 52 14.96 1.01 20.22
N ALA A 53 14.81 0.31 19.09
CA ALA A 53 14.79 -1.16 19.06
C ALA A 53 16.13 -1.79 19.48
N PHE A 54 17.24 -1.08 19.29
CA PHE A 54 18.58 -1.56 19.63
C PHE A 54 19.10 -1.01 20.98
N LYS A 55 18.31 -0.22 21.72
CA LYS A 55 18.64 0.24 23.08
C LYS A 55 18.29 -0.82 24.12
N SER A 56 19.08 -0.83 25.21
CA SER A 56 18.76 -1.60 26.41
C SER A 56 17.65 -0.94 27.23
N ASP A 57 16.89 -1.73 28.01
CA ASP A 57 15.87 -1.18 28.92
C ASP A 57 16.50 -0.24 29.94
N ALA A 58 17.73 -0.53 30.40
CA ALA A 58 18.47 0.32 31.35
C ALA A 58 18.80 1.69 30.75
N GLU A 59 19.17 1.75 29.46
CA GLU A 59 19.40 3.02 28.77
C GLU A 59 18.11 3.80 28.59
N MET A 60 17.01 3.15 28.20
CA MET A 60 15.72 3.81 28.00
C MET A 60 15.08 4.33 29.29
N ALA A 61 15.37 3.70 30.45
CA ALA A 61 14.86 4.12 31.73
C ALA A 61 15.54 5.39 32.27
N ARG A 62 16.68 5.80 31.70
CA ARG A 62 17.40 7.02 32.13
C ARG A 62 16.83 8.27 31.48
N LEU A 63 16.24 9.15 32.26
CA LEU A 63 15.63 10.42 31.79
C LEU A 63 16.60 11.36 31.06
N ALA A 64 17.93 11.26 31.34
CA ALA A 64 18.96 12.10 30.71
C ALA A 64 19.60 11.52 29.45
N THR A 65 19.14 10.35 28.95
CA THR A 65 19.73 9.70 27.78
C THR A 65 19.27 10.37 26.52
N ASN A 66 20.18 10.54 25.56
CA ASN A 66 19.84 11.07 24.24
C ASN A 66 18.86 10.12 23.51
N PRO A 67 17.66 10.56 23.14
CA PRO A 67 16.68 9.67 22.48
C PRO A 67 17.10 9.24 21.06
N TRP A 68 17.97 10.00 20.41
CA TRP A 68 18.39 9.81 19.02
C TRP A 68 19.67 8.98 18.84
N LEU A 69 20.39 8.68 19.93
CA LEU A 69 21.67 7.97 19.85
C LEU A 69 21.66 6.77 20.81
N ILE A 70 22.36 5.71 20.46
CA ILE A 70 22.66 4.57 21.34
C ILE A 70 23.95 4.93 22.08
N VAL A 71 23.88 5.02 23.41
CA VAL A 71 25.00 5.45 24.27
C VAL A 71 25.69 4.27 24.96
N ASP A 72 24.92 3.30 25.46
CA ASP A 72 25.46 2.15 26.24
C ASP A 72 25.83 0.95 25.33
N GLY A 73 25.81 1.12 24.00
CA GLY A 73 26.04 0.05 23.04
C GLY A 73 24.73 -0.60 22.54
N ALA A 74 24.75 -1.02 21.28
CA ALA A 74 23.60 -1.67 20.65
C ALA A 74 23.41 -3.07 21.21
N THR A 75 22.15 -3.45 21.51
CA THR A 75 21.77 -4.78 21.96
C THR A 75 20.66 -5.38 21.08
N LEU A 76 20.60 -6.71 21.02
CA LEU A 76 19.51 -7.47 20.40
C LEU A 76 18.49 -8.00 21.42
N ASP A 77 18.59 -7.59 22.69
CA ASP A 77 17.73 -8.13 23.75
C ASP A 77 16.26 -7.89 23.49
N GLN A 78 15.88 -6.72 22.94
CA GLN A 78 14.50 -6.41 22.59
C GLN A 78 13.92 -7.42 21.59
N PHE A 79 14.69 -7.74 20.57
CA PHE A 79 14.30 -8.75 19.57
C PHE A 79 14.25 -10.16 20.17
N LYS A 80 15.25 -10.52 20.98
CA LYS A 80 15.32 -11.84 21.62
C LYS A 80 14.12 -12.06 22.55
N ILE A 81 13.82 -11.10 23.42
CA ILE A 81 12.68 -11.18 24.35
C ILE A 81 11.37 -11.24 23.56
N LEU A 82 11.20 -10.37 22.55
CA LEU A 82 10.01 -10.35 21.70
C LEU A 82 9.76 -11.71 21.04
N LEU A 83 10.78 -12.32 20.46
CA LEU A 83 10.65 -13.57 19.70
C LEU A 83 10.54 -14.82 20.60
N THR A 84 11.08 -14.79 21.82
CA THR A 84 11.16 -15.99 22.68
C THR A 84 10.21 -15.97 23.89
N GLN A 85 9.75 -14.78 24.30
CA GLN A 85 8.96 -14.61 25.54
C GLN A 85 7.57 -14.01 25.27
N THR A 86 7.20 -13.79 24.00
CA THR A 86 5.87 -13.29 23.60
C THR A 86 5.29 -14.15 22.49
N ASP A 87 3.99 -13.97 22.21
CA ASP A 87 3.28 -14.65 21.11
C ASP A 87 3.53 -14.00 19.73
N PHE A 88 4.57 -13.18 19.59
CA PHE A 88 4.86 -12.41 18.37
C PHE A 88 4.92 -13.29 17.12
N LEU A 89 5.56 -14.46 17.21
CA LEU A 89 5.66 -15.41 16.08
C LEU A 89 4.30 -15.99 15.69
N ILE A 90 3.38 -16.16 16.66
CA ILE A 90 1.99 -16.59 16.39
C ILE A 90 1.28 -15.48 15.62
N PHE A 91 1.37 -14.24 16.07
CA PHE A 91 0.77 -13.08 15.39
C PHE A 91 1.31 -12.91 13.98
N PHE A 92 2.62 -13.04 13.79
CA PHE A 92 3.27 -12.98 12.50
C PHE A 92 2.77 -14.09 11.55
N LYS A 93 2.75 -15.32 12.02
CA LYS A 93 2.21 -16.47 11.26
C LYS A 93 0.76 -16.24 10.84
N ASN A 94 -0.10 -15.81 11.78
CA ASN A 94 -1.51 -15.55 11.50
C ASN A 94 -1.67 -14.45 10.44
N THR A 95 -0.88 -13.36 10.53
CA THR A 95 -0.89 -12.29 9.52
C THR A 95 -0.49 -12.80 8.14
N VAL A 96 0.55 -13.62 8.05
CA VAL A 96 0.98 -14.22 6.78
C VAL A 96 -0.14 -15.08 6.19
N ILE A 97 -0.77 -15.95 7.00
CA ILE A 97 -1.87 -16.82 6.53
C ILE A 97 -3.04 -15.97 6.03
N VAL A 98 -3.51 -15.01 6.84
CA VAL A 98 -4.63 -14.14 6.46
C VAL A 98 -4.30 -13.39 5.17
N THR A 99 -3.13 -12.75 5.11
CA THR A 99 -2.74 -11.94 3.95
C THR A 99 -2.63 -12.78 2.68
N VAL A 100 -1.98 -13.94 2.73
CA VAL A 100 -1.84 -14.84 1.57
C VAL A 100 -3.21 -15.32 1.09
N CYS A 101 -4.10 -15.74 2.00
CA CYS A 101 -5.44 -16.17 1.64
C CYS A 101 -6.28 -15.05 1.04
N VAL A 102 -6.26 -13.86 1.66
CA VAL A 102 -6.99 -12.68 1.15
C VAL A 102 -6.49 -12.28 -0.22
N VAL A 103 -5.18 -12.18 -0.41
CA VAL A 103 -4.58 -11.84 -1.72
C VAL A 103 -4.97 -12.88 -2.78
N ALA A 104 -4.85 -14.17 -2.47
CA ALA A 104 -5.22 -15.23 -3.41
C ALA A 104 -6.70 -15.16 -3.82
N ILE A 105 -7.62 -15.03 -2.86
CA ILE A 105 -9.06 -14.89 -3.12
C ILE A 105 -9.33 -13.62 -3.92
N THR A 106 -8.76 -12.49 -3.50
CA THR A 106 -8.94 -11.19 -4.17
C THR A 106 -8.48 -11.28 -5.62
N MET A 107 -7.30 -11.82 -5.89
CA MET A 107 -6.77 -11.89 -7.25
C MET A 107 -7.58 -12.82 -8.15
N VAL A 108 -7.95 -14.00 -7.66
CA VAL A 108 -8.79 -14.93 -8.44
C VAL A 108 -10.12 -14.27 -8.79
N VAL A 109 -10.83 -13.70 -7.81
CA VAL A 109 -12.13 -13.08 -8.04
C VAL A 109 -12.01 -11.84 -8.93
N SER A 110 -11.03 -10.96 -8.66
CA SER A 110 -10.87 -9.70 -9.40
C SER A 110 -10.45 -9.93 -10.86
N VAL A 111 -9.55 -10.88 -11.12
CA VAL A 111 -9.11 -11.19 -12.49
C VAL A 111 -10.26 -11.78 -13.31
N LEU A 112 -11.02 -12.73 -12.75
CA LEU A 112 -12.18 -13.31 -13.43
C LEU A 112 -13.28 -12.29 -13.68
N ALA A 113 -13.61 -11.48 -12.65
CA ALA A 113 -14.61 -10.42 -12.77
C ALA A 113 -14.18 -9.36 -13.81
N ALA A 114 -12.93 -8.92 -13.75
CA ALA A 114 -12.39 -7.90 -14.66
C ALA A 114 -12.33 -8.39 -16.11
N PHE A 115 -11.98 -9.66 -16.34
CA PHE A 115 -12.01 -10.25 -17.68
C PHE A 115 -13.42 -10.28 -18.23
N SER A 116 -14.39 -10.76 -17.44
CA SER A 116 -15.79 -10.80 -17.84
C SER A 116 -16.35 -9.41 -18.15
N LEU A 117 -16.14 -8.45 -17.24
CA LEU A 117 -16.69 -7.08 -17.35
C LEU A 117 -15.96 -6.21 -18.38
N GLY A 118 -14.65 -6.45 -18.57
CA GLY A 118 -13.82 -5.65 -19.47
C GLY A 118 -13.80 -6.14 -20.92
N ARG A 119 -13.99 -7.45 -21.16
CA ARG A 119 -13.79 -8.06 -22.48
C ARG A 119 -15.03 -8.75 -23.05
N MET A 120 -15.90 -9.36 -22.24
CA MET A 120 -17.01 -10.17 -22.77
C MET A 120 -18.22 -9.35 -23.25
N GLN A 121 -18.27 -8.05 -22.99
CA GLN A 121 -19.27 -7.10 -23.52
C GLN A 121 -20.74 -7.60 -23.51
N PHE A 122 -21.21 -8.10 -22.37
CA PHE A 122 -22.61 -8.48 -22.19
C PHE A 122 -23.45 -7.28 -21.70
N TRP A 123 -24.79 -7.39 -21.85
CA TRP A 123 -25.70 -6.36 -21.38
C TRP A 123 -25.54 -6.12 -19.88
N GLY A 124 -25.36 -4.86 -19.49
CA GLY A 124 -25.19 -4.47 -18.08
C GLY A 124 -23.74 -4.54 -17.56
N SER A 125 -22.75 -4.99 -18.35
CA SER A 125 -21.34 -5.09 -17.92
C SER A 125 -20.80 -3.76 -17.40
N SER A 126 -21.08 -2.64 -18.08
CA SER A 126 -20.66 -1.30 -17.67
C SER A 126 -21.33 -0.86 -16.35
N LEU A 127 -22.62 -1.14 -16.16
CA LEU A 127 -23.35 -0.84 -14.93
C LEU A 127 -22.80 -1.65 -13.77
N LEU A 128 -22.52 -2.93 -13.97
CA LEU A 128 -21.93 -3.79 -12.95
C LEU A 128 -20.50 -3.33 -12.59
N ALA A 129 -19.68 -3.00 -13.59
CA ALA A 129 -18.32 -2.48 -13.35
C ALA A 129 -18.36 -1.19 -12.52
N THR A 130 -19.26 -0.25 -12.86
CA THR A 130 -19.47 0.97 -12.10
C THR A 130 -20.00 0.67 -10.69
N GLY A 131 -20.97 -0.23 -10.56
CA GLY A 131 -21.52 -0.66 -9.27
C GLY A 131 -20.46 -1.25 -8.35
N ILE A 132 -19.59 -2.13 -8.84
CA ILE A 132 -18.48 -2.70 -8.09
C ILE A 132 -17.54 -1.58 -7.61
N PHE A 133 -17.17 -0.64 -8.48
CA PHE A 133 -16.32 0.49 -8.07
C PHE A 133 -16.99 1.38 -7.02
N LEU A 134 -18.29 1.63 -7.14
CA LEU A 134 -19.03 2.43 -6.15
C LEU A 134 -19.03 1.79 -4.75
N THR A 135 -18.96 0.46 -4.64
CA THR A 135 -18.85 -0.20 -3.32
C THR A 135 -17.53 0.13 -2.63
N TYR A 136 -16.44 0.37 -3.37
CA TYR A 136 -15.17 0.81 -2.81
C TYR A 136 -15.23 2.21 -2.17
N LEU A 137 -16.12 3.07 -2.64
CA LEU A 137 -16.28 4.42 -2.09
C LEU A 137 -17.04 4.44 -0.75
N VAL A 138 -17.64 3.32 -0.35
CA VAL A 138 -18.29 3.21 0.97
C VAL A 138 -17.18 3.13 2.03
N PRO A 139 -17.14 4.04 3.01
CA PRO A 139 -16.15 3.97 4.07
C PRO A 139 -16.23 2.63 4.81
N ASP A 140 -15.09 1.97 4.96
CA ASP A 140 -14.96 0.67 5.63
C ASP A 140 -15.49 0.70 7.07
N THR A 141 -15.33 1.84 7.75
CA THR A 141 -15.85 2.07 9.10
C THR A 141 -17.38 1.97 9.19
N LEU A 142 -18.11 2.32 8.12
CA LEU A 142 -19.58 2.15 8.09
C LEU A 142 -19.98 0.68 7.94
N LEU A 143 -19.14 -0.12 7.30
CA LEU A 143 -19.37 -1.55 7.10
C LEU A 143 -19.03 -2.37 8.35
N PHE A 144 -18.38 -1.77 9.34
CA PHE A 144 -17.89 -2.45 10.54
C PHE A 144 -18.98 -3.21 11.30
N ILE A 145 -20.10 -2.53 11.64
CA ILE A 145 -21.20 -3.13 12.40
C ILE A 145 -21.87 -4.28 11.63
N PRO A 146 -22.30 -4.12 10.36
CA PRO A 146 -22.88 -5.23 9.62
C PRO A 146 -21.90 -6.38 9.41
N MET A 147 -20.63 -6.14 9.15
CA MET A 147 -19.63 -7.19 9.02
C MET A 147 -19.42 -7.96 10.32
N PHE A 148 -19.38 -7.25 11.47
CA PHE A 148 -19.33 -7.91 12.78
C PHE A 148 -20.52 -8.85 13.00
N GLN A 149 -21.75 -8.41 12.64
CA GLN A 149 -22.94 -9.23 12.78
C GLN A 149 -22.90 -10.48 11.87
N ILE A 150 -22.42 -10.33 10.62
CA ILE A 150 -22.26 -11.45 9.70
C ILE A 150 -21.26 -12.47 10.26
N VAL A 151 -20.05 -12.01 10.62
CA VAL A 151 -18.99 -12.89 11.16
C VAL A 151 -19.44 -13.60 12.44
N LYS A 152 -20.20 -12.89 13.30
CA LYS A 152 -20.82 -13.46 14.50
C LYS A 152 -21.84 -14.55 14.16
N SER A 153 -22.72 -14.29 13.19
CA SER A 153 -23.81 -15.21 12.83
C SER A 153 -23.32 -16.53 12.25
N ILE A 154 -22.15 -16.52 11.59
CA ILE A 154 -21.52 -17.73 11.03
C ILE A 154 -20.51 -18.37 11.98
N GLY A 155 -20.38 -17.84 13.24
CA GLY A 155 -19.52 -18.43 14.26
C GLY A 155 -18.01 -18.23 14.06
N LEU A 156 -17.59 -17.23 13.25
CA LEU A 156 -16.18 -16.93 12.96
C LEU A 156 -15.59 -15.77 13.79
N LEU A 157 -16.30 -15.29 14.83
CA LEU A 157 -15.68 -14.40 15.82
C LEU A 157 -14.59 -15.14 16.57
N ASN A 158 -13.53 -14.41 16.93
CA ASN A 158 -12.30 -14.95 17.53
C ASN A 158 -11.62 -16.03 16.67
N SER A 159 -11.71 -15.86 15.36
CA SER A 159 -10.97 -16.68 14.40
C SER A 159 -10.42 -15.79 13.29
N TYR A 160 -9.13 -15.90 12.98
CA TYR A 160 -8.53 -15.17 11.87
C TYR A 160 -9.13 -15.53 10.50
N TRP A 161 -9.85 -16.67 10.39
CA TRP A 161 -10.64 -17.00 9.20
C TRP A 161 -11.79 -16.03 8.95
N GLY A 162 -12.32 -15.39 10.01
CA GLY A 162 -13.26 -14.28 9.86
C GLY A 162 -12.65 -13.12 9.05
N MET A 163 -11.35 -12.86 9.21
CA MET A 163 -10.63 -11.85 8.43
C MET A 163 -10.48 -12.26 6.97
N VAL A 164 -10.18 -13.55 6.72
CA VAL A 164 -10.09 -14.08 5.34
C VAL A 164 -11.41 -13.91 4.58
N LEU A 165 -12.55 -13.95 5.30
CA LEU A 165 -13.86 -13.71 4.70
C LEU A 165 -14.14 -12.21 4.47
N VAL A 166 -13.80 -11.37 5.43
CA VAL A 166 -14.15 -9.93 5.40
C VAL A 166 -13.26 -9.13 4.45
N TYR A 167 -11.94 -9.33 4.46
CA TYR A 167 -11.03 -8.47 3.69
C TYR A 167 -11.21 -8.50 2.18
N PRO A 168 -11.58 -9.60 1.53
CA PRO A 168 -11.92 -9.59 0.11
C PRO A 168 -13.04 -8.60 -0.25
N THR A 169 -13.97 -8.33 0.67
CA THR A 169 -15.03 -7.33 0.42
C THR A 169 -14.48 -5.91 0.26
N LEU A 170 -13.34 -5.62 0.87
CA LEU A 170 -12.65 -4.32 0.79
C LEU A 170 -11.66 -4.26 -0.37
N THR A 171 -11.04 -5.39 -0.74
CA THR A 171 -9.96 -5.41 -1.73
C THR A 171 -10.45 -5.73 -3.15
N VAL A 172 -11.42 -6.64 -3.31
CA VAL A 172 -11.93 -7.07 -4.62
C VAL A 172 -12.47 -5.91 -5.46
N PRO A 173 -13.25 -4.94 -4.93
CA PRO A 173 -13.81 -3.88 -5.74
C PRO A 173 -12.74 -3.05 -6.45
N PHE A 174 -11.74 -2.59 -5.73
CA PHE A 174 -10.66 -1.77 -6.27
C PHE A 174 -9.73 -2.57 -7.20
N CYS A 175 -9.38 -3.81 -6.80
CA CYS A 175 -8.56 -4.69 -7.63
C CYS A 175 -9.26 -5.03 -8.96
N THR A 176 -10.57 -5.27 -8.92
CA THR A 176 -11.37 -5.51 -10.13
C THR A 176 -11.36 -4.27 -11.04
N TRP A 177 -11.53 -3.08 -10.47
CA TRP A 177 -11.51 -1.84 -11.23
C TRP A 177 -10.17 -1.59 -11.92
N ILE A 178 -9.05 -1.75 -11.21
CA ILE A 178 -7.70 -1.68 -11.80
C ILE A 178 -7.57 -2.68 -12.94
N MET A 179 -7.94 -3.93 -12.72
CA MET A 179 -7.80 -5.00 -13.71
C MET A 179 -8.68 -4.80 -14.93
N ILE A 180 -9.90 -4.23 -14.80
CA ILE A 180 -10.73 -3.83 -15.93
C ILE A 180 -9.97 -2.86 -16.84
N GLY A 181 -9.35 -1.81 -16.23
CA GLY A 181 -8.56 -0.82 -16.97
C GLY A 181 -7.40 -1.46 -17.74
N TYR A 182 -6.69 -2.40 -17.11
CA TYR A 182 -5.63 -3.16 -17.77
C TYR A 182 -6.13 -4.01 -18.92
N PHE A 183 -7.15 -4.82 -18.72
CA PHE A 183 -7.68 -5.66 -19.77
C PHE A 183 -8.24 -4.84 -20.93
N GLN A 184 -8.91 -3.72 -20.68
CA GLN A 184 -9.40 -2.83 -21.73
C GLN A 184 -8.27 -2.14 -22.53
N SER A 185 -7.06 -2.03 -21.97
CA SER A 185 -5.92 -1.44 -22.69
C SER A 185 -5.27 -2.39 -23.69
N ILE A 186 -5.54 -3.69 -23.61
CA ILE A 186 -5.04 -4.70 -24.52
C ILE A 186 -5.79 -4.57 -25.87
N PRO A 187 -5.10 -4.56 -27.04
CA PRO A 187 -5.71 -4.48 -28.35
C PRO A 187 -6.74 -5.59 -28.59
N LYS A 188 -7.87 -5.27 -29.27
CA LYS A 188 -8.95 -6.23 -29.55
C LYS A 188 -8.56 -7.27 -30.60
N GLU A 189 -7.59 -6.96 -31.43
CA GLU A 189 -7.03 -7.84 -32.43
C GLU A 189 -6.48 -9.15 -31.86
N LEU A 190 -6.04 -9.10 -30.55
CA LEU A 190 -5.61 -10.32 -29.86
C LEU A 190 -6.77 -11.25 -29.51
N ASP A 191 -7.96 -10.70 -29.23
CA ASP A 191 -9.17 -11.51 -29.00
C ASP A 191 -9.60 -12.18 -30.30
N GLU A 192 -9.62 -11.41 -31.43
CA GLU A 192 -10.03 -11.89 -32.74
C GLU A 192 -9.09 -12.99 -33.25
N ALA A 193 -7.77 -12.78 -33.12
CA ALA A 193 -6.78 -13.78 -33.47
C ALA A 193 -6.95 -15.08 -32.67
N ALA A 194 -7.13 -14.94 -31.33
CA ALA A 194 -7.33 -16.11 -30.47
C ALA A 194 -8.61 -16.88 -30.78
N LEU A 195 -9.70 -16.18 -31.17
CA LEU A 195 -10.95 -16.82 -31.59
C LEU A 195 -10.77 -17.56 -32.90
N ILE A 196 -10.03 -17.00 -33.87
CA ILE A 196 -9.70 -17.67 -35.15
C ILE A 196 -8.88 -18.94 -34.88
N ASP A 197 -7.95 -18.90 -33.92
CA ASP A 197 -7.17 -20.08 -33.49
C ASP A 197 -7.98 -21.09 -32.66
N GLY A 198 -9.29 -20.85 -32.44
CA GLY A 198 -10.18 -21.74 -31.68
C GLY A 198 -9.99 -21.70 -30.17
N ALA A 199 -9.35 -20.67 -29.64
CA ALA A 199 -9.17 -20.53 -28.18
C ALA A 199 -10.48 -20.18 -27.49
N GLY A 200 -10.85 -20.94 -26.45
CA GLY A 200 -11.95 -20.59 -25.57
C GLY A 200 -11.57 -19.46 -24.59
N HIS A 201 -12.58 -18.81 -23.97
CA HIS A 201 -12.36 -17.66 -23.07
C HIS A 201 -11.37 -17.92 -21.94
N LEU A 202 -11.36 -19.11 -21.33
CA LEU A 202 -10.42 -19.47 -20.28
C LEU A 202 -8.98 -19.58 -20.82
N GLN A 203 -8.80 -20.11 -22.02
CA GLN A 203 -7.48 -20.17 -22.66
C GLN A 203 -6.97 -18.77 -23.01
N MET A 204 -7.84 -17.89 -23.52
CA MET A 204 -7.52 -16.47 -23.76
C MET A 204 -7.08 -15.81 -22.46
N LEU A 205 -7.84 -15.95 -21.38
CA LEU A 205 -7.50 -15.38 -20.07
C LEU A 205 -6.12 -15.87 -19.60
N LEU A 206 -5.90 -17.18 -19.56
CA LEU A 206 -4.68 -17.76 -18.98
C LEU A 206 -3.43 -17.58 -19.86
N LYS A 207 -3.57 -17.66 -21.19
CA LYS A 207 -2.44 -17.67 -22.12
C LYS A 207 -2.10 -16.29 -22.72
N ILE A 208 -3.07 -15.38 -22.75
CA ILE A 208 -2.90 -14.05 -23.38
C ILE A 208 -3.05 -12.95 -22.34
N PHE A 209 -4.23 -12.85 -21.70
CA PHE A 209 -4.54 -11.70 -20.85
C PHE A 209 -3.73 -11.65 -19.57
N ILE A 210 -3.57 -12.76 -18.85
CA ILE A 210 -2.78 -12.79 -17.60
C ILE A 210 -1.31 -12.43 -17.87
N PRO A 211 -0.59 -13.02 -18.86
CA PRO A 211 0.79 -12.64 -19.16
C PRO A 211 0.95 -11.18 -19.57
N VAL A 212 0.06 -10.65 -20.41
CA VAL A 212 0.14 -9.27 -20.89
C VAL A 212 -0.21 -8.27 -19.76
N ALA A 213 -1.20 -8.59 -18.93
CA ALA A 213 -1.61 -7.75 -17.81
C ALA A 213 -0.80 -7.95 -16.52
N LEU A 214 0.33 -8.67 -16.58
CA LEU A 214 1.16 -8.96 -15.41
C LEU A 214 1.51 -7.71 -14.57
N PRO A 215 1.86 -6.55 -15.14
CA PRO A 215 2.08 -5.35 -14.35
C PRO A 215 0.85 -4.91 -13.54
N GLY A 216 -0.35 -5.01 -14.12
CA GLY A 216 -1.61 -4.73 -13.43
C GLY A 216 -1.93 -5.73 -12.33
N ILE A 217 -1.68 -7.01 -12.58
CA ILE A 217 -1.84 -8.07 -11.57
C ILE A 217 -0.93 -7.80 -10.38
N ILE A 218 0.34 -7.43 -10.62
CA ILE A 218 1.29 -7.09 -9.56
C ILE A 218 0.81 -5.86 -8.78
N ALA A 219 0.36 -4.80 -9.45
CA ALA A 219 -0.17 -3.60 -8.79
C ALA A 219 -1.39 -3.91 -7.90
N ALA A 220 -2.35 -4.69 -8.40
CA ALA A 220 -3.52 -5.13 -7.64
C ALA A 220 -3.13 -6.05 -6.46
N THR A 221 -2.14 -6.93 -6.65
CA THR A 221 -1.59 -7.80 -5.60
C THR A 221 -0.95 -6.98 -4.49
N ILE A 222 -0.15 -5.97 -4.81
CA ILE A 222 0.48 -5.07 -3.83
C ILE A 222 -0.59 -4.32 -3.03
N PHE A 223 -1.64 -3.85 -3.69
CA PHE A 223 -2.76 -3.19 -3.01
C PHE A 223 -3.46 -4.13 -2.03
N ALA A 224 -3.88 -5.32 -2.48
CA ALA A 224 -4.56 -6.31 -1.63
C ALA A 224 -3.66 -6.76 -0.46
N PHE A 225 -2.36 -6.95 -0.71
CA PHE A 225 -1.37 -7.25 0.31
C PHE A 225 -1.30 -6.13 1.36
N THR A 226 -1.18 -4.88 0.94
CA THR A 226 -1.04 -3.73 1.84
C THR A 226 -2.25 -3.58 2.75
N VAL A 227 -3.46 -3.64 2.19
CA VAL A 227 -4.71 -3.54 2.95
C VAL A 227 -4.82 -4.67 3.99
N SER A 228 -4.46 -5.90 3.60
CA SER A 228 -4.56 -7.07 4.49
C SER A 228 -3.47 -7.07 5.56
N TRP A 229 -2.23 -6.71 5.21
CA TRP A 229 -1.08 -6.73 6.12
C TRP A 229 -1.18 -5.66 7.20
N ALA A 230 -1.61 -4.45 6.83
CA ALA A 230 -1.73 -3.31 7.74
C ALA A 230 -3.05 -3.28 8.52
N ALA A 231 -3.90 -4.26 8.34
CA ALA A 231 -5.23 -4.32 8.94
C ALA A 231 -5.20 -4.24 10.47
N PHE A 232 -5.99 -3.34 11.06
CA PHE A 232 -6.04 -3.12 12.50
C PHE A 232 -7.48 -3.10 13.06
N VAL A 233 -8.37 -2.31 12.48
CA VAL A 233 -9.71 -2.01 13.05
C VAL A 233 -10.56 -3.27 13.20
N TYR A 234 -10.72 -4.05 12.13
CA TYR A 234 -11.51 -5.28 12.18
C TYR A 234 -10.87 -6.35 13.06
N PRO A 235 -9.55 -6.66 12.95
CA PRO A 235 -8.92 -7.62 13.83
C PRO A 235 -9.01 -7.24 15.30
N MET A 236 -8.88 -5.95 15.63
CA MET A 236 -8.97 -5.47 17.02
C MET A 236 -10.31 -5.79 17.66
N ALA A 237 -11.39 -5.77 16.88
CA ALA A 237 -12.73 -6.06 17.37
C ALA A 237 -13.14 -7.52 17.26
N PHE A 238 -12.56 -8.27 16.31
CA PHE A 238 -13.00 -9.65 16.02
C PHE A 238 -12.14 -10.70 16.68
N LEU A 239 -10.86 -10.38 17.02
CA LEU A 239 -9.84 -11.31 17.53
C LEU A 239 -9.41 -10.93 18.95
N TYR A 240 -9.94 -11.62 19.95
CA TYR A 240 -9.64 -11.32 21.35
C TYR A 240 -8.71 -12.33 22.03
N SER A 241 -8.55 -13.56 21.48
CA SER A 241 -7.60 -14.54 21.99
C SER A 241 -6.23 -14.38 21.33
N SER A 242 -5.16 -14.47 22.12
CA SER A 242 -3.78 -14.28 21.65
C SER A 242 -3.41 -15.18 20.49
N ASP A 243 -3.82 -16.46 20.52
CA ASP A 243 -3.55 -17.44 19.47
C ASP A 243 -4.21 -17.11 18.11
N GLN A 244 -5.26 -16.26 18.10
CA GLN A 244 -5.99 -15.85 16.90
C GLN A 244 -5.59 -14.47 16.39
N GLN A 245 -4.94 -13.65 17.22
CA GLN A 245 -4.59 -12.28 16.86
C GLN A 245 -3.60 -12.22 15.70
N VAL A 246 -3.72 -11.16 14.91
CA VAL A 246 -2.77 -10.78 13.86
C VAL A 246 -1.73 -9.79 14.39
N LEU A 247 -0.65 -9.61 13.66
CA LEU A 247 0.54 -8.89 14.08
C LEU A 247 0.27 -7.47 14.59
N THR A 248 -0.55 -6.71 13.86
CA THR A 248 -0.89 -5.32 14.20
C THR A 248 -1.59 -5.20 15.55
N VAL A 249 -2.52 -6.10 15.85
CA VAL A 249 -3.28 -6.11 17.09
C VAL A 249 -2.50 -6.78 18.21
N GLY A 250 -1.99 -7.99 17.95
CA GLY A 250 -1.30 -8.79 18.97
C GLY A 250 -0.06 -8.09 19.54
N THR A 251 0.71 -7.40 18.70
CA THR A 251 1.87 -6.63 19.17
C THR A 251 1.45 -5.51 20.12
N VAL A 252 0.40 -4.76 19.77
CA VAL A 252 -0.08 -3.66 20.62
C VAL A 252 -0.66 -4.18 21.94
N THR A 253 -1.57 -5.16 21.86
CA THR A 253 -2.27 -5.68 23.05
C THR A 253 -1.35 -6.42 24.02
N SER A 254 -0.29 -7.06 23.54
CA SER A 254 0.67 -7.80 24.38
C SER A 254 1.73 -6.89 25.02
N LEU A 255 2.14 -5.81 24.34
CA LEU A 255 3.26 -4.95 24.78
C LEU A 255 2.82 -3.65 25.44
N ILE A 256 1.53 -3.30 25.37
CA ILE A 256 0.94 -2.15 26.07
C ILE A 256 -0.03 -2.69 27.12
N ARG A 257 0.26 -2.47 28.40
CA ARG A 257 -0.60 -2.88 29.52
C ARG A 257 -0.84 -1.69 30.45
N GLY A 258 -2.00 -1.07 30.32
CA GLY A 258 -2.29 0.18 31.04
C GLY A 258 -1.31 1.28 30.65
N ASP A 259 -0.64 1.87 31.62
CA ASP A 259 0.36 2.94 31.44
C ASP A 259 1.79 2.41 31.20
N VAL A 260 1.97 1.09 31.09
CA VAL A 260 3.29 0.47 30.88
C VAL A 260 3.50 0.16 29.42
N TYR A 261 4.47 0.84 28.82
CA TYR A 261 4.85 0.68 27.41
C TYR A 261 6.24 0.07 27.32
N LYS A 262 6.34 -1.10 26.70
CA LYS A 262 7.62 -1.73 26.38
C LYS A 262 8.16 -1.19 25.05
N TRP A 263 8.61 0.08 25.04
CA TRP A 263 8.98 0.81 23.84
C TRP A 263 10.01 0.10 22.97
N GLY A 264 11.06 -0.46 23.58
CA GLY A 264 12.09 -1.19 22.82
C GLY A 264 11.50 -2.37 22.04
N MET A 265 10.70 -3.21 22.71
CA MET A 265 10.03 -4.34 22.05
C MET A 265 8.97 -3.91 21.03
N LEU A 266 8.22 -2.82 21.31
CA LEU A 266 7.28 -2.25 20.35
C LEU A 266 7.98 -1.81 19.05
N MET A 267 9.11 -1.12 19.18
CA MET A 267 9.90 -0.68 18.03
C MET A 267 10.54 -1.86 17.28
N ALA A 268 11.06 -2.86 18.02
CA ALA A 268 11.57 -4.10 17.43
C ALA A 268 10.47 -4.85 16.67
N GLY A 269 9.27 -4.97 17.26
CA GLY A 269 8.10 -5.58 16.60
C GLY A 269 7.65 -4.82 15.37
N ALA A 270 7.62 -3.49 15.44
CA ALA A 270 7.27 -2.64 14.30
C ALA A 270 8.29 -2.76 13.15
N LEU A 271 9.59 -2.85 13.44
CA LEU A 271 10.63 -3.09 12.42
C LEU A 271 10.45 -4.45 11.74
N LEU A 272 10.21 -5.51 12.52
CA LEU A 272 9.96 -6.85 11.97
C LEU A 272 8.65 -6.89 11.17
N ALA A 273 7.62 -6.16 11.60
CA ALA A 273 6.36 -6.05 10.89
C ALA A 273 6.49 -5.26 9.58
N ALA A 274 7.38 -4.27 9.53
CA ALA A 274 7.63 -3.46 8.33
C ALA A 274 8.52 -4.18 7.30
N ALA A 275 9.33 -5.17 7.71
CA ALA A 275 10.28 -5.83 6.83
C ALA A 275 9.62 -6.53 5.61
N PRO A 276 8.56 -7.37 5.73
CA PRO A 276 7.94 -8.00 4.58
C PRO A 276 7.36 -7.01 3.54
N PRO A 277 6.59 -5.98 3.91
CA PRO A 277 6.16 -4.95 2.97
C PRO A 277 7.33 -4.26 2.25
N LEU A 278 8.37 -3.86 2.99
CA LEU A 278 9.55 -3.20 2.41
C LEU A 278 10.25 -4.08 1.39
N VAL A 279 10.43 -5.37 1.70
CA VAL A 279 11.03 -6.33 0.77
C VAL A 279 10.16 -6.49 -0.48
N ILE A 280 8.85 -6.70 -0.32
CA ILE A 280 7.92 -6.85 -1.44
C ILE A 280 7.94 -5.59 -2.32
N TYR A 281 7.88 -4.40 -1.72
CA TYR A 281 7.93 -3.15 -2.48
C TYR A 281 9.27 -2.95 -3.19
N ALA A 282 10.40 -3.26 -2.54
CA ALA A 282 11.71 -3.12 -3.16
C ALA A 282 11.85 -3.95 -4.43
N PHE A 283 11.27 -5.16 -4.47
CA PHE A 283 11.30 -6.03 -5.65
C PHE A 283 10.23 -5.71 -6.71
N LEU A 284 9.10 -5.14 -6.30
CA LEU A 284 7.96 -4.95 -7.20
C LEU A 284 7.71 -3.48 -7.58
N MET A 285 8.54 -2.54 -7.11
CA MET A 285 8.34 -1.09 -7.32
C MET A 285 8.27 -0.73 -8.81
N ASP A 286 9.12 -1.31 -9.66
CA ASP A 286 9.16 -1.01 -11.09
C ASP A 286 7.82 -1.41 -11.77
N TYR A 287 7.27 -2.55 -11.39
CA TYR A 287 5.97 -3.01 -11.88
C TYR A 287 4.83 -2.15 -11.34
N TYR A 288 4.90 -1.71 -10.08
CA TYR A 288 3.90 -0.85 -9.46
C TYR A 288 3.82 0.52 -10.16
N ILE A 289 4.98 1.14 -10.43
CA ILE A 289 5.06 2.42 -11.17
C ILE A 289 4.52 2.24 -12.58
N ALA A 290 4.94 1.21 -13.31
CA ALA A 290 4.42 0.90 -14.65
C ALA A 290 2.91 0.68 -14.62
N GLY A 291 2.41 0.04 -13.56
CA GLY A 291 0.99 -0.23 -13.33
C GLY A 291 0.14 1.03 -13.17
N LEU A 292 0.57 1.95 -12.35
CA LEU A 292 -0.15 3.21 -12.08
C LEU A 292 -0.11 4.17 -13.29
N THR A 293 1.01 4.20 -14.02
CA THR A 293 1.19 5.13 -15.15
C THR A 293 0.46 4.68 -16.41
N ALA A 294 0.25 3.38 -16.63
CA ALA A 294 -0.49 2.87 -17.77
C ALA A 294 -1.95 3.39 -17.83
N GLY A 295 -2.56 3.71 -16.70
CA GLY A 295 -3.87 4.36 -16.63
C GLY A 295 -3.87 5.88 -16.84
N ALA A 296 -2.73 6.55 -16.63
CA ALA A 296 -2.62 8.01 -16.68
C ALA A 296 -2.20 8.57 -18.06
N THR A 297 -1.68 7.74 -18.96
CA THR A 297 -1.15 8.17 -20.27
C THR A 297 -2.19 8.19 -21.39
N LYS A 298 -3.48 8.03 -21.10
CA LYS A 298 -4.59 8.22 -22.03
C LYS A 298 -5.14 9.66 -21.93
N GLY A 299 -4.29 10.64 -22.24
CA GLY A 299 -4.64 12.04 -22.42
C GLY A 299 -3.90 12.60 -23.61
#